data_52f9b5f742d76c7cacfde4bfbebc0e01
#
_entry.id   52f9b5f742d76c7cacfde4bfbebc0e01
#
_cell.length_a   1.000
_cell.length_b   1.000
_cell.length_c   1.000
_cell.angle_alpha   90.00
_cell.angle_beta   90.00
_cell.angle_gamma   90.00
#
_symmetry.space_group_name_H-M   'P 1'
#
loop_
_entity.id
_entity.type
_entity.pdbx_description
1 polymer ?
#
loop_
_entity_poly.entity_id
_entity_poly.type
_entity_poly.pdbx_seq_one_letter_code
_entity_poly.pdbx_strand_id
1 'polypeptide(L)'
;MTGSPLLAELIEALRCLPGVGGKSAQRMAFHLLERERERGLKLASVMARAMEQIGHCERCRNFSEDPVCTLCASSSRDRQVMCVVESPTELAAIEQATGYRGQYFVLMGRLSPLDGLGPEELGLAQLTRRLGEGEIEELIIATNPTVEGDATAHYLAQLARAGGVRPTRLAHGVPLGGELEYVDRSTLAHAFGGRQALD
;
A
#
# COMPACT_ATOMS: atom_id res chain seq x y z
N MET A 1 21.70 -4.86 34.52
CA MET A 1 20.36 -5.46 34.46
C MET A 1 20.49 -6.91 34.94
N THR A 2 19.94 -7.24 36.12
CA THR A 2 19.91 -8.57 36.67
C THR A 2 18.68 -9.31 36.10
N GLY A 3 18.79 -9.84 34.90
CA GLY A 3 17.67 -10.53 34.27
C GLY A 3 18.15 -11.60 33.30
N SER A 4 17.26 -12.52 32.93
CA SER A 4 17.54 -13.56 31.95
C SER A 4 18.03 -12.95 30.62
N PRO A 5 19.16 -13.43 30.07
CA PRO A 5 19.62 -12.98 28.73
C PRO A 5 18.56 -13.16 27.65
N LEU A 6 17.81 -14.27 27.69
CA LEU A 6 16.72 -14.55 26.74
C LEU A 6 15.56 -13.53 26.85
N LEU A 7 15.28 -13.03 28.06
CA LEU A 7 14.29 -11.97 28.25
C LEU A 7 14.76 -10.66 27.59
N ALA A 8 16.03 -10.34 27.73
CA ALA A 8 16.61 -9.14 27.10
C ALA A 8 16.56 -9.24 25.57
N GLU A 9 16.86 -10.41 25.02
CA GLU A 9 16.76 -10.70 23.58
C GLU A 9 15.31 -10.57 23.08
N LEU A 10 14.32 -11.10 23.80
CA LEU A 10 12.90 -10.94 23.44
C LEU A 10 12.48 -9.46 23.42
N ILE A 11 12.90 -8.69 24.43
CA ILE A 11 12.60 -7.25 24.50
C ILE A 11 13.23 -6.52 23.32
N GLU A 12 14.47 -6.84 22.98
CA GLU A 12 15.15 -6.22 21.84
C GLU A 12 14.50 -6.61 20.50
N ALA A 13 14.13 -7.89 20.34
CA ALA A 13 13.42 -8.35 19.14
C ALA A 13 12.08 -7.63 18.92
N LEU A 14 11.31 -7.37 19.97
CA LEU A 14 10.04 -6.64 19.87
C LEU A 14 10.22 -5.18 19.44
N ARG A 15 11.41 -4.60 19.61
CA ARG A 15 11.72 -3.21 19.21
C ARG A 15 11.86 -3.03 17.68
N CYS A 16 11.92 -4.12 16.92
CA CYS A 16 11.90 -4.04 15.45
C CYS A 16 10.54 -3.54 14.93
N LEU A 17 9.48 -3.59 15.74
CA LEU A 17 8.15 -3.15 15.33
C LEU A 17 8.03 -1.61 15.36
N PRO A 18 7.42 -0.99 14.33
CA PRO A 18 7.23 0.45 14.29
C PRO A 18 6.47 0.98 15.51
N GLY A 19 6.96 2.05 16.13
CA GLY A 19 6.34 2.65 17.32
C GLY A 19 6.58 1.90 18.64
N VAL A 20 7.32 0.78 18.63
CA VAL A 20 7.65 0.02 19.83
C VAL A 20 9.00 0.45 20.41
N GLY A 21 8.95 1.35 21.39
CA GLY A 21 10.14 1.71 22.20
C GLY A 21 10.43 0.71 23.32
N GLY A 22 11.59 0.86 23.99
CA GLY A 22 12.05 -0.08 25.01
C GLY A 22 11.04 -0.35 26.16
N LYS A 23 10.33 0.67 26.64
CA LYS A 23 9.29 0.51 27.69
C LYS A 23 8.08 -0.31 27.19
N SER A 24 7.65 -0.10 25.95
CA SER A 24 6.55 -0.86 25.35
C SER A 24 6.96 -2.29 25.10
N ALA A 25 8.16 -2.54 24.55
CA ALA A 25 8.71 -3.86 24.33
C ALA A 25 8.80 -4.66 25.64
N GLN A 26 9.33 -4.05 26.71
CA GLN A 26 9.43 -4.67 28.03
C GLN A 26 8.05 -5.05 28.59
N ARG A 27 7.06 -4.14 28.47
CA ARG A 27 5.69 -4.41 28.92
C ARG A 27 5.04 -5.55 28.13
N MET A 28 5.26 -5.61 26.80
CA MET A 28 4.76 -6.70 25.95
C MET A 28 5.39 -8.03 26.34
N ALA A 29 6.71 -8.09 26.50
CA ALA A 29 7.42 -9.30 26.90
C ALA A 29 6.92 -9.84 28.25
N PHE A 30 6.78 -8.98 29.26
CA PHE A 30 6.27 -9.39 30.57
C PHE A 30 4.82 -9.86 30.50
N HIS A 31 3.96 -9.15 29.78
CA HIS A 31 2.56 -9.57 29.60
C HIS A 31 2.45 -10.97 28.98
N LEU A 32 3.22 -11.24 27.91
CA LEU A 32 3.23 -12.57 27.27
C LEU A 32 3.74 -13.65 28.23
N LEU A 33 4.82 -13.37 28.96
CA LEU A 33 5.44 -14.37 29.84
C LEU A 33 4.62 -14.66 31.11
N GLU A 34 3.95 -13.65 31.66
CA GLU A 34 3.20 -13.79 32.91
C GLU A 34 1.75 -14.27 32.69
N ARG A 35 1.10 -13.81 31.63
CA ARG A 35 -0.36 -13.96 31.48
C ARG A 35 -0.80 -14.70 30.23
N GLU A 36 -0.04 -14.62 29.14
CA GLU A 36 -0.50 -15.05 27.80
C GLU A 36 0.53 -15.93 27.09
N ARG A 37 1.16 -16.84 27.82
CA ARG A 37 2.27 -17.67 27.31
C ARG A 37 1.88 -18.50 26.07
N GLU A 38 0.69 -19.10 26.09
CA GLU A 38 0.19 -19.88 24.95
C GLU A 38 -0.07 -19.00 23.72
N ARG A 39 -0.65 -17.81 23.94
CA ARG A 39 -0.84 -16.83 22.84
C ARG A 39 0.50 -16.31 22.32
N GLY A 40 1.49 -16.13 23.19
CA GLY A 40 2.86 -15.79 22.81
C GLY A 40 3.49 -16.84 21.89
N LEU A 41 3.37 -18.13 22.25
CA LEU A 41 3.85 -19.24 21.41
C LEU A 41 3.12 -19.31 20.06
N LYS A 42 1.80 -19.13 20.07
CA LYS A 42 1.01 -19.08 18.84
C LYS A 42 1.44 -17.91 17.96
N LEU A 43 1.63 -16.72 18.53
CA LEU A 43 2.09 -15.53 17.79
C LEU A 43 3.44 -15.80 17.13
N ALA A 44 4.41 -16.33 17.88
CA ALA A 44 5.74 -16.67 17.36
C ALA A 44 5.66 -17.66 16.19
N SER A 45 4.84 -18.70 16.32
CA SER A 45 4.63 -19.70 15.26
C SER A 45 3.98 -19.11 14.01
N VAL A 46 2.96 -18.25 14.17
CA VAL A 46 2.30 -17.59 13.02
C VAL A 46 3.24 -16.61 12.34
N MET A 47 4.01 -15.84 13.12
CA MET A 47 5.01 -14.91 12.55
C MET A 47 6.05 -15.65 11.72
N ALA A 48 6.62 -16.75 12.25
CA ALA A 48 7.60 -17.55 11.51
C ALA A 48 7.02 -18.04 10.16
N ARG A 49 5.85 -18.67 10.20
CA ARG A 49 5.19 -19.15 8.97
C ARG A 49 4.87 -18.03 7.99
N ALA A 50 4.39 -16.89 8.49
CA ALA A 50 4.07 -15.75 7.62
C ALA A 50 5.32 -15.21 6.91
N MET A 51 6.45 -15.12 7.61
CA MET A 51 7.72 -14.68 7.02
C MET A 51 8.27 -15.66 5.97
N GLU A 52 8.00 -16.96 6.13
CA GLU A 52 8.45 -18.00 5.20
C GLU A 52 7.52 -18.16 3.98
N GLN A 53 6.20 -17.98 4.16
CA GLN A 53 5.20 -18.38 3.16
C GLN A 53 4.57 -17.22 2.41
N ILE A 54 4.53 -16.00 3.00
CA ILE A 54 3.94 -14.85 2.34
C ILE A 54 5.00 -14.17 1.46
N GLY A 55 4.81 -14.29 0.16
CA GLY A 55 5.58 -13.58 -0.85
C GLY A 55 4.75 -12.49 -1.53
N HIS A 56 5.08 -12.24 -2.80
CA HIS A 56 4.38 -11.26 -3.64
C HIS A 56 3.70 -11.92 -4.82
N CYS A 57 2.47 -11.50 -5.09
CA CYS A 57 1.76 -11.90 -6.30
C CYS A 57 2.55 -11.51 -7.55
N GLU A 58 2.79 -12.46 -8.45
CA GLU A 58 3.52 -12.26 -9.71
C GLU A 58 2.84 -11.26 -10.66
N ARG A 59 1.52 -11.04 -10.50
CA ARG A 59 0.76 -10.11 -11.35
C ARG A 59 0.69 -8.70 -10.76
N CYS A 60 0.31 -8.56 -9.50
CA CYS A 60 0.02 -7.25 -8.90
C CYS A 60 1.00 -6.83 -7.81
N ARG A 61 1.94 -7.69 -7.39
CA ARG A 61 2.92 -7.47 -6.32
C ARG A 61 2.31 -7.31 -4.91
N ASN A 62 0.99 -7.49 -4.73
CA ASN A 62 0.42 -7.55 -3.39
C ASN A 62 0.91 -8.79 -2.63
N PHE A 63 0.86 -8.77 -1.31
CA PHE A 63 1.17 -9.95 -0.49
C PHE A 63 0.28 -11.14 -0.85
N SER A 64 0.89 -12.31 -0.99
CA SER A 64 0.18 -13.55 -1.36
C SER A 64 0.98 -14.77 -0.91
N GLU A 65 0.27 -15.81 -0.47
CA GLU A 65 0.85 -17.14 -0.26
C GLU A 65 0.98 -17.90 -1.59
N ASP A 66 0.11 -17.60 -2.56
CA ASP A 66 0.13 -18.18 -3.89
C ASP A 66 0.86 -17.30 -4.90
N PRO A 67 1.42 -17.87 -5.99
CA PRO A 67 2.05 -17.10 -7.08
C PRO A 67 1.12 -16.01 -7.65
N VAL A 68 -0.19 -16.27 -7.71
CA VAL A 68 -1.22 -15.32 -8.15
C VAL A 68 -2.27 -15.17 -7.06
N CYS A 69 -2.37 -13.97 -6.50
CA CYS A 69 -3.31 -13.70 -5.40
C CYS A 69 -4.79 -13.85 -5.83
N THR A 70 -5.67 -14.00 -4.86
CA THR A 70 -7.11 -14.17 -5.06
C THR A 70 -7.75 -13.06 -5.90
N LEU A 71 -7.29 -11.80 -5.76
CA LEU A 71 -7.78 -10.68 -6.55
C LEU A 71 -7.42 -10.85 -8.03
N CYS A 72 -6.17 -11.21 -8.33
CA CYS A 72 -5.71 -11.41 -9.71
C CYS A 72 -6.26 -12.67 -10.36
N ALA A 73 -6.56 -13.71 -9.58
CA ALA A 73 -7.13 -14.95 -10.06
C ALA A 73 -8.64 -14.86 -10.31
N SER A 74 -9.32 -13.86 -9.76
CA SER A 74 -10.77 -13.71 -9.87
C SER A 74 -11.21 -13.38 -11.29
N SER A 75 -12.07 -14.21 -11.88
CA SER A 75 -12.67 -13.99 -13.19
C SER A 75 -13.78 -12.92 -13.21
N SER A 76 -14.24 -12.51 -12.04
CA SER A 76 -15.29 -11.47 -11.90
C SER A 76 -14.74 -10.04 -11.97
N ARG A 77 -13.41 -9.89 -12.08
CA ARG A 77 -12.77 -8.58 -12.15
C ARG A 77 -12.64 -8.10 -13.59
N ASP A 78 -12.89 -6.82 -13.77
CA ASP A 78 -12.66 -6.13 -15.03
C ASP A 78 -11.15 -6.07 -15.33
N ARG A 79 -10.75 -6.58 -16.48
CA ARG A 79 -9.37 -6.62 -16.92
C ARG A 79 -8.94 -5.37 -17.67
N GLN A 80 -9.91 -4.53 -18.09
CA GLN A 80 -9.64 -3.32 -18.85
C GLN A 80 -9.23 -2.14 -17.96
N VAL A 81 -9.49 -2.22 -16.65
CA VAL A 81 -9.18 -1.14 -15.69
C VAL A 81 -8.19 -1.63 -14.64
N MET A 82 -7.09 -0.89 -14.49
CA MET A 82 -6.08 -1.16 -13.47
C MET A 82 -5.91 0.04 -12.54
N CYS A 83 -5.90 -0.20 -11.22
CA CYS A 83 -5.57 0.78 -10.19
C CYS A 83 -4.15 0.55 -9.66
N VAL A 84 -3.31 1.58 -9.73
CA VAL A 84 -1.95 1.56 -9.15
C VAL A 84 -1.97 2.27 -7.81
N VAL A 85 -1.45 1.60 -6.79
CA VAL A 85 -1.34 2.08 -5.41
C VAL A 85 0.11 1.99 -4.91
N GLU A 86 0.47 2.79 -3.92
CA GLU A 86 1.82 2.78 -3.34
C GLU A 86 2.05 1.57 -2.42
N SER A 87 1.01 1.08 -1.73
CA SER A 87 1.12 0.03 -0.71
C SER A 87 -0.07 -0.94 -0.69
N PRO A 88 0.13 -2.15 -0.11
CA PRO A 88 -0.97 -3.10 0.14
C PRO A 88 -2.09 -2.52 1.03
N THR A 89 -1.76 -1.60 1.92
CA THR A 89 -2.72 -0.94 2.82
C THR A 89 -3.72 -0.10 2.04
N GLU A 90 -3.25 0.65 1.04
CA GLU A 90 -4.11 1.46 0.16
C GLU A 90 -5.00 0.59 -0.72
N LEU A 91 -4.45 -0.53 -1.24
CA LEU A 91 -5.26 -1.53 -1.95
C LEU A 91 -6.41 -2.01 -1.06
N ALA A 92 -6.12 -2.40 0.17
CA ALA A 92 -7.13 -2.87 1.12
C ALA A 92 -8.17 -1.78 1.44
N ALA A 93 -7.75 -0.53 1.57
CA ALA A 93 -8.65 0.60 1.80
C ALA A 93 -9.61 0.82 0.61
N ILE A 94 -9.10 0.76 -0.63
CA ILE A 94 -9.93 0.90 -1.83
C ILE A 94 -10.94 -0.26 -1.93
N GLU A 95 -10.50 -1.51 -1.70
CA GLU A 95 -11.39 -2.68 -1.72
C GLU A 95 -12.52 -2.58 -0.70
N GLN A 96 -12.25 -2.03 0.50
CA GLN A 96 -13.23 -1.89 1.56
C GLN A 96 -14.17 -0.70 1.37
N ALA A 97 -13.67 0.41 0.82
CA ALA A 97 -14.40 1.67 0.74
C ALA A 97 -15.17 1.85 -0.56
N THR A 98 -14.84 1.10 -1.62
CA THR A 98 -15.38 1.33 -2.96
C THR A 98 -15.97 0.05 -3.55
N GLY A 99 -16.78 0.19 -4.61
CA GLY A 99 -17.24 -0.94 -5.42
C GLY A 99 -16.27 -1.30 -6.56
N TYR A 100 -14.99 -0.92 -6.46
CA TYR A 100 -14.01 -1.15 -7.53
C TYR A 100 -13.85 -2.63 -7.85
N ARG A 101 -13.91 -2.97 -9.14
CA ARG A 101 -13.83 -4.36 -9.63
C ARG A 101 -12.70 -4.57 -10.65
N GLY A 102 -11.84 -3.60 -10.86
CA GLY A 102 -10.70 -3.71 -11.74
C GLY A 102 -9.50 -4.47 -11.15
N GLN A 103 -8.42 -4.48 -11.90
CA GLN A 103 -7.13 -5.05 -11.51
C GLN A 103 -6.34 -4.07 -10.62
N TYR A 104 -5.32 -4.58 -9.93
CA TYR A 104 -4.39 -3.75 -9.16
C TYR A 104 -2.96 -3.93 -9.60
N PHE A 105 -2.15 -2.92 -9.25
CA PHE A 105 -0.69 -3.01 -9.22
C PHE A 105 -0.17 -2.24 -8.00
N VAL A 106 0.66 -2.90 -7.17
CA VAL A 106 1.22 -2.33 -5.94
C VAL A 106 2.68 -1.99 -6.17
N LEU A 107 3.03 -0.73 -6.02
CA LEU A 107 4.39 -0.24 -6.24
C LEU A 107 5.37 -0.68 -5.13
N MET A 108 4.87 -0.91 -3.92
CA MET A 108 5.65 -1.12 -2.69
C MET A 108 6.49 0.09 -2.31
N GLY A 109 6.01 1.29 -2.64
CA GLY A 109 6.66 2.57 -2.38
C GLY A 109 6.25 3.64 -3.38
N ARG A 110 7.05 4.67 -3.46
CA ARG A 110 6.94 5.79 -4.41
C ARG A 110 8.33 6.20 -4.87
N LEU A 111 8.44 6.92 -5.96
CA LEU A 111 9.72 7.48 -6.42
C LEU A 111 10.27 8.41 -5.33
N SER A 112 11.42 8.05 -4.78
CA SER A 112 12.11 8.82 -3.75
C SER A 112 13.62 8.67 -3.93
N PRO A 113 14.27 9.62 -4.60
CA PRO A 113 15.74 9.59 -4.75
C PRO A 113 16.46 9.61 -3.40
N LEU A 114 15.88 10.24 -2.39
CA LEU A 114 16.47 10.32 -1.04
C LEU A 114 16.47 8.96 -0.33
N ASP A 115 15.44 8.14 -0.58
CA ASP A 115 15.31 6.80 0.00
C ASP A 115 15.90 5.71 -0.93
N GLY A 116 16.49 6.10 -2.07
CA GLY A 116 17.02 5.17 -3.07
C GLY A 116 15.97 4.36 -3.82
N LEU A 117 14.69 4.81 -3.78
CA LEU A 117 13.60 4.12 -4.47
C LEU A 117 13.43 4.68 -5.88
N GLY A 118 13.88 3.91 -6.86
CA GLY A 118 13.77 4.20 -8.28
C GLY A 118 12.74 3.33 -9.00
N PRO A 119 12.70 3.41 -10.34
CA PRO A 119 11.79 2.63 -11.17
C PRO A 119 11.92 1.10 -11.00
N GLU A 120 13.11 0.60 -10.68
CA GLU A 120 13.37 -0.84 -10.51
C GLU A 120 12.70 -1.37 -9.25
N GLU A 121 12.91 -0.70 -8.11
CA GLU A 121 12.33 -1.08 -6.81
C GLU A 121 10.80 -1.05 -6.84
N LEU A 122 10.24 -0.08 -7.57
CA LEU A 122 8.79 0.04 -7.78
C LEU A 122 8.22 -0.96 -8.79
N GLY A 123 9.05 -1.77 -9.44
CA GLY A 123 8.63 -2.78 -10.41
C GLY A 123 8.01 -2.19 -11.67
N LEU A 124 8.44 -0.99 -12.10
CA LEU A 124 7.83 -0.30 -13.24
C LEU A 124 8.06 -1.03 -14.56
N ALA A 125 9.12 -1.84 -14.69
CA ALA A 125 9.32 -2.71 -15.84
C ALA A 125 8.21 -3.78 -15.95
N GLN A 126 7.75 -4.33 -14.83
CA GLN A 126 6.64 -5.27 -14.79
C GLN A 126 5.31 -4.58 -15.12
N LEU A 127 5.08 -3.37 -14.60
CA LEU A 127 3.90 -2.58 -14.94
C LEU A 127 3.87 -2.26 -16.44
N THR A 128 4.97 -1.78 -17.00
CA THR A 128 5.09 -1.48 -18.44
C THR A 128 4.76 -2.68 -19.30
N ARG A 129 5.26 -3.87 -18.95
CA ARG A 129 4.94 -5.11 -19.66
C ARG A 129 3.43 -5.41 -19.62
N ARG A 130 2.80 -5.28 -18.44
CA ARG A 130 1.35 -5.50 -18.30
C ARG A 130 0.51 -4.51 -19.10
N LEU A 131 0.91 -3.24 -19.14
CA LEU A 131 0.24 -2.23 -19.97
C LEU A 131 0.38 -2.56 -21.47
N GLY A 132 1.51 -3.15 -21.88
CA GLY A 132 1.77 -3.58 -23.26
C GLY A 132 1.05 -4.85 -23.70
N GLU A 133 0.41 -5.60 -22.80
CA GLU A 133 -0.39 -6.80 -23.12
C GLU A 133 -1.70 -6.45 -23.87
N GLY A 134 -2.11 -5.18 -23.87
CA GLY A 134 -3.25 -4.68 -24.65
C GLY A 134 -4.63 -4.97 -24.04
N GLU A 135 -4.69 -5.54 -22.85
CA GLU A 135 -5.97 -5.77 -22.13
C GLU A 135 -6.44 -4.52 -21.37
N ILE A 136 -5.51 -3.64 -20.96
CA ILE A 136 -5.79 -2.50 -20.08
C ILE A 136 -6.05 -1.27 -20.91
N GLU A 137 -7.20 -0.62 -20.71
CA GLU A 137 -7.61 0.61 -21.37
C GLU A 137 -7.46 1.84 -20.46
N GLU A 138 -7.60 1.64 -19.14
CA GLU A 138 -7.50 2.71 -18.15
C GLU A 138 -6.55 2.34 -17.00
N LEU A 139 -5.65 3.27 -16.66
CA LEU A 139 -4.79 3.22 -15.50
C LEU A 139 -5.21 4.28 -14.49
N ILE A 140 -5.87 3.86 -13.41
CA ILE A 140 -6.21 4.73 -12.28
C ILE A 140 -4.97 4.86 -11.40
N ILE A 141 -4.42 6.06 -11.29
CA ILE A 141 -3.26 6.37 -10.47
C ILE A 141 -3.74 6.83 -9.10
N ALA A 142 -3.60 5.96 -8.10
CA ALA A 142 -4.04 6.19 -6.74
C ALA A 142 -2.83 6.34 -5.79
N THR A 143 -1.89 7.20 -6.17
CA THR A 143 -0.77 7.60 -5.32
C THR A 143 -1.20 8.67 -4.32
N ASN A 144 -0.49 8.77 -3.20
CA ASN A 144 -0.75 9.78 -2.18
C ASN A 144 -0.53 11.21 -2.71
N PRO A 145 -1.29 12.20 -2.25
CA PRO A 145 -1.15 13.61 -2.65
C PRO A 145 0.04 14.28 -1.93
N THR A 146 1.24 13.72 -2.09
CA THR A 146 2.52 14.23 -1.61
C THR A 146 3.38 14.64 -2.81
N VAL A 147 4.46 15.39 -2.60
CA VAL A 147 5.36 15.80 -3.68
C VAL A 147 5.92 14.59 -4.43
N GLU A 148 6.36 13.56 -3.68
CA GLU A 148 6.87 12.31 -4.24
C GLU A 148 5.77 11.49 -4.92
N GLY A 149 4.56 11.45 -4.32
CA GLY A 149 3.39 10.80 -4.93
C GLY A 149 2.95 11.47 -6.22
N ASP A 150 3.04 12.80 -6.31
CA ASP A 150 2.76 13.56 -7.53
C ASP A 150 3.82 13.30 -8.60
N ALA A 151 5.10 13.27 -8.24
CA ALA A 151 6.17 12.90 -9.17
C ALA A 151 5.98 11.47 -9.70
N THR A 152 5.63 10.54 -8.81
CA THR A 152 5.31 9.15 -9.17
C THR A 152 4.11 9.09 -10.11
N ALA A 153 3.03 9.83 -9.82
CA ALA A 153 1.85 9.90 -10.68
C ALA A 153 2.17 10.40 -12.09
N HIS A 154 3.00 11.45 -12.20
CA HIS A 154 3.44 11.97 -13.49
C HIS A 154 4.21 10.93 -14.30
N TYR A 155 5.14 10.22 -13.67
CA TYR A 155 5.91 9.17 -14.32
C TYR A 155 5.00 8.02 -14.80
N LEU A 156 4.08 7.55 -13.96
CA LEU A 156 3.10 6.52 -14.30
C LEU A 156 2.18 6.95 -15.47
N ALA A 157 1.76 8.20 -15.47
CA ALA A 157 0.94 8.74 -16.56
C ALA A 157 1.69 8.77 -17.90
N GLN A 158 3.00 9.04 -17.91
CA GLN A 158 3.84 8.95 -19.10
C GLN A 158 3.95 7.50 -19.60
N LEU A 159 4.19 6.54 -18.69
CA LEU A 159 4.23 5.11 -19.02
C LEU A 159 2.90 4.63 -19.63
N ALA A 160 1.78 4.99 -19.02
CA ALA A 160 0.45 4.62 -19.50
C ALA A 160 0.20 5.15 -20.92
N ARG A 161 0.47 6.43 -21.17
CA ARG A 161 0.30 7.04 -22.50
C ARG A 161 1.19 6.39 -23.55
N ALA A 162 2.45 6.08 -23.19
CA ALA A 162 3.36 5.39 -24.09
C ALA A 162 2.87 3.97 -24.47
N GLY A 163 2.15 3.31 -23.54
CA GLY A 163 1.47 2.03 -23.79
C GLY A 163 0.09 2.13 -24.42
N GLY A 164 -0.38 3.34 -24.80
CA GLY A 164 -1.72 3.55 -25.35
C GLY A 164 -2.86 3.47 -24.34
N VAL A 165 -2.54 3.46 -23.03
CA VAL A 165 -3.49 3.36 -21.92
C VAL A 165 -3.85 4.75 -21.41
N ARG A 166 -5.13 4.99 -21.12
CA ARG A 166 -5.62 6.27 -20.58
C ARG A 166 -5.30 6.39 -19.09
N PRO A 167 -4.40 7.31 -18.67
CA PRO A 167 -4.19 7.55 -17.25
C PRO A 167 -5.30 8.42 -16.67
N THR A 168 -5.81 8.02 -15.51
CA THR A 168 -6.71 8.81 -14.67
C THR A 168 -6.15 8.92 -13.26
N ARG A 169 -6.67 9.82 -12.45
CA ARG A 169 -6.26 10.01 -11.06
C ARG A 169 -7.48 10.17 -10.16
N LEU A 170 -7.32 9.79 -8.89
CA LEU A 170 -8.35 10.06 -7.89
C LEU A 170 -8.61 11.56 -7.79
N ALA A 171 -9.88 11.94 -7.73
CA ALA A 171 -10.26 13.35 -7.58
C ALA A 171 -9.77 13.88 -6.22
N HIS A 172 -9.24 15.10 -6.23
CA HIS A 172 -8.98 15.86 -5.03
C HIS A 172 -10.24 16.67 -4.68
N GLY A 173 -10.68 16.61 -3.42
CA GLY A 173 -11.91 17.27 -3.03
C GLY A 173 -11.98 17.59 -1.55
N VAL A 174 -12.96 18.42 -1.16
CA VAL A 174 -13.29 18.66 0.23
C VAL A 174 -13.96 17.43 0.82
N PRO A 175 -13.67 17.07 2.10
CA PRO A 175 -14.29 15.92 2.73
C PRO A 175 -15.79 16.13 2.90
N LEU A 176 -16.57 15.08 2.64
CA LEU A 176 -18.01 15.10 2.84
C LEU A 176 -18.33 15.23 4.34
N GLY A 177 -19.32 16.08 4.66
CA GLY A 177 -19.78 16.30 6.04
C GLY A 177 -18.93 17.28 6.87
N GLY A 178 -17.89 17.90 6.25
CA GLY A 178 -17.11 18.96 6.86
C GLY A 178 -17.59 20.35 6.45
N GLU A 179 -17.27 21.37 7.29
CA GLU A 179 -17.48 22.78 6.96
C GLU A 179 -16.24 23.34 6.26
N LEU A 180 -16.43 24.17 5.22
CA LEU A 180 -15.35 24.71 4.39
C LEU A 180 -14.29 25.50 5.17
N GLU A 181 -14.68 26.12 6.28
CA GLU A 181 -13.79 26.93 7.11
C GLU A 181 -12.72 26.08 7.84
N TYR A 182 -12.96 24.77 8.04
CA TYR A 182 -12.01 23.83 8.67
C TYR A 182 -11.15 23.06 7.67
N VAL A 183 -11.39 23.24 6.36
CA VAL A 183 -10.57 22.60 5.32
C VAL A 183 -9.25 23.37 5.17
N ASP A 184 -8.14 22.63 5.12
CA ASP A 184 -6.84 23.25 4.90
C ASP A 184 -6.79 23.98 3.54
N ARG A 185 -5.93 25.02 3.47
CA ARG A 185 -5.86 25.91 2.31
C ARG A 185 -5.47 25.20 1.02
N SER A 186 -4.62 24.19 1.10
CA SER A 186 -4.15 23.44 -0.08
C SER A 186 -5.26 22.57 -0.65
N THR A 187 -5.97 21.83 0.20
CA THR A 187 -7.14 21.03 -0.18
C THR A 187 -8.23 21.90 -0.79
N LEU A 188 -8.53 23.06 -0.18
CA LEU A 188 -9.55 23.98 -0.71
C LEU A 188 -9.13 24.55 -2.08
N ALA A 189 -7.87 24.92 -2.24
CA ALA A 189 -7.36 25.45 -3.52
C ALA A 189 -7.43 24.40 -4.65
N HIS A 190 -7.06 23.14 -4.35
CA HIS A 190 -7.17 22.04 -5.30
C HIS A 190 -8.63 21.74 -5.68
N ALA A 191 -9.53 21.67 -4.68
CA ALA A 191 -10.96 21.45 -4.92
C ALA A 191 -11.56 22.56 -5.76
N PHE A 192 -11.18 23.82 -5.49
CA PHE A 192 -11.66 24.98 -6.27
C PHE A 192 -11.16 24.96 -7.71
N GLY A 193 -9.89 24.55 -7.93
CA GLY A 193 -9.31 24.36 -9.26
C GLY A 193 -9.99 23.23 -10.05
N GLY A 194 -10.32 22.14 -9.37
CA GLY A 194 -10.97 20.94 -9.92
C GLY A 194 -12.50 20.96 -9.90
N ARG A 195 -13.14 22.13 -9.65
CA ARG A 195 -14.59 22.24 -9.59
C ARG A 195 -15.27 21.74 -10.86
N GLN A 196 -16.39 21.03 -10.68
CA GLN A 196 -17.20 20.47 -11.75
C GLN A 196 -18.49 21.28 -11.94
N ALA A 197 -19.07 21.23 -13.13
CA ALA A 197 -20.40 21.78 -13.38
C ALA A 197 -21.44 20.97 -12.58
N LEU A 198 -22.45 21.66 -12.07
CA LEU A 198 -23.63 21.02 -11.51
C LEU A 198 -24.63 20.90 -12.66
N ASP A 199 -25.08 19.67 -12.91
CA ASP A 199 -26.15 19.34 -13.87
C ASP A 199 -27.54 19.50 -13.19
#